data_ec3d6ce90f363aecf578a61dcffe29ad
#
_entry.id   ec3d6ce90f363aecf578a61dcffe29ad
#
_cell.length_a   1.000
_cell.length_b   1.000
_cell.length_c   1.000
_cell.angle_alpha   90.00
_cell.angle_beta   90.00
_cell.angle_gamma   90.00
#
_symmetry.space_group_name_H-M   'P 1'
#
loop_
_entity.id
_entity.type
_entity.pdbx_description
1 polymer ?
#
loop_
_entity_poly.entity_id
_entity_poly.type
_entity_poly.pdbx_seq_one_letter_code
_entity_poly.pdbx_strand_id
1 'polypeptide(L)'
;MARKLHELRILRDERSVADTGAGVLLVSQFTLYAATRKGRRPSFTAAARPEHAAPLVEEVAARLRARGTAVATGRFGATMVVRSVADGPFTVLIDV
;
A
#
# COMPACT_ATOMS: atom_id res chain seq x y z
N MET A 1 -3.01 -0.23 -10.40
CA MET A 1 -2.26 0.04 -9.14
C MET A 1 -0.77 -0.29 -9.28
N ALA A 2 -0.37 -1.52 -9.54
CA ALA A 2 1.05 -1.92 -9.58
C ALA A 2 1.91 -1.05 -10.52
N ARG A 3 1.44 -0.75 -11.73
CA ARG A 3 2.14 0.15 -12.64
C ARG A 3 2.36 1.54 -12.03
N LYS A 4 1.33 2.11 -11.40
CA LYS A 4 1.45 3.41 -10.72
C LYS A 4 2.51 3.38 -9.62
N LEU A 5 2.48 2.36 -8.75
CA LEU A 5 3.46 2.21 -7.69
C LEU A 5 4.88 2.06 -8.23
N HIS A 6 5.05 1.38 -9.37
CA HIS A 6 6.35 1.15 -9.99
C HIS A 6 6.93 2.38 -10.68
N GLU A 7 6.09 3.20 -11.32
CA GLU A 7 6.52 4.28 -12.21
C GLU A 7 6.41 5.68 -11.60
N LEU A 8 5.69 5.85 -10.49
CA LEU A 8 5.48 7.17 -9.90
C LEU A 8 6.80 7.72 -9.33
N ARG A 9 7.12 8.97 -9.71
CA ARG A 9 8.38 9.64 -9.35
C ARG A 9 8.28 10.30 -7.98
N ILE A 10 8.32 9.49 -6.93
CA ILE A 10 8.16 9.93 -5.53
C ILE A 10 9.40 9.67 -4.67
N LEU A 11 10.49 9.23 -5.26
CA LEU A 11 11.76 9.05 -4.58
C LEU A 11 12.68 10.27 -4.82
N ARG A 12 13.84 10.30 -4.16
CA ARG A 12 14.82 11.39 -4.32
C ARG A 12 15.12 11.63 -5.79
N ASP A 13 15.36 12.91 -6.11
CA ASP A 13 15.66 13.38 -7.47
C ASP A 13 14.57 13.05 -8.49
N GLU A 14 13.30 13.06 -8.04
CA GLU A 14 12.14 12.77 -8.88
C GLU A 14 12.25 11.42 -9.60
N ARG A 15 12.81 10.42 -8.93
CA ARG A 15 12.95 9.07 -9.47
C ARG A 15 11.83 8.16 -8.98
N SER A 16 11.60 7.09 -9.72
CA SER A 16 10.61 6.06 -9.41
C SER A 16 11.28 4.78 -8.88
N VAL A 17 10.46 3.82 -8.44
CA VAL A 17 10.92 2.45 -8.17
C VAL A 17 11.55 1.83 -9.42
N ALA A 18 10.94 2.06 -10.59
CA ALA A 18 11.48 1.58 -11.87
C ALA A 18 12.88 2.12 -12.14
N ASP A 19 13.12 3.40 -11.85
CA ASP A 19 14.41 4.06 -12.11
C ASP A 19 15.51 3.59 -11.14
N THR A 20 15.16 3.33 -9.90
CA THR A 20 16.13 3.09 -8.81
C THR A 20 16.32 1.62 -8.47
N GLY A 21 15.38 0.76 -8.83
CA GLY A 21 15.33 -0.62 -8.35
C GLY A 21 15.00 -0.74 -6.85
N ALA A 22 14.41 0.31 -6.25
CA ALA A 22 14.01 0.29 -4.85
C ALA A 22 12.98 -0.80 -4.56
N GLY A 23 13.04 -1.38 -3.37
CA GLY A 23 12.04 -2.33 -2.89
C GLY A 23 10.75 -1.64 -2.45
N VAL A 24 9.69 -2.42 -2.38
CA VAL A 24 8.37 -1.98 -1.90
C VAL A 24 7.95 -2.84 -0.70
N LEU A 25 7.55 -2.21 0.38
CA LEU A 25 6.81 -2.87 1.45
C LEU A 25 5.32 -2.63 1.23
N LEU A 26 4.58 -3.70 0.95
CA LEU A 26 3.14 -3.66 0.72
C LEU A 26 2.40 -4.20 1.95
N VAL A 27 1.59 -3.35 2.56
CA VAL A 27 0.80 -3.69 3.74
C VAL A 27 -0.65 -3.30 3.51
N SER A 28 -1.58 -4.22 3.74
CA SER A 28 -3.01 -3.91 3.69
C SER A 28 -3.43 -3.12 4.92
N GLN A 29 -4.35 -2.17 4.74
CA GLN A 29 -4.86 -1.33 5.82
C GLN A 29 -6.33 -0.98 5.56
N PHE A 30 -7.26 -1.82 6.01
CA PHE A 30 -8.69 -1.59 5.80
C PHE A 30 -9.22 -0.35 6.53
N THR A 31 -8.56 0.07 7.60
CA THR A 31 -8.96 1.23 8.40
C THR A 31 -8.81 2.55 7.66
N LEU A 32 -8.10 2.59 6.53
CA LEU A 32 -8.10 3.75 5.64
C LEU A 32 -9.48 4.00 5.00
N TYR A 33 -10.32 2.97 4.93
CA TYR A 33 -11.69 3.05 4.39
C TYR A 33 -12.71 3.24 5.51
N ALA A 34 -12.43 4.17 6.42
CA ALA A 34 -13.23 4.45 7.60
C ALA A 34 -14.22 5.58 7.37
N ALA A 35 -15.46 5.40 7.84
CA ALA A 35 -16.42 6.48 7.99
C ALA A 35 -16.33 7.06 9.41
N THR A 36 -16.01 8.35 9.52
CA THR A 36 -15.72 9.02 10.79
C THR A 36 -16.67 10.19 11.10
N ARG A 37 -17.65 10.45 10.24
CA ARG A 37 -18.52 11.63 10.36
C ARG A 37 -19.47 11.56 11.54
N LYS A 38 -19.88 10.37 11.97
CA LYS A 38 -20.89 10.19 13.00
C LYS A 38 -20.32 9.54 14.25
N GLY A 39 -20.48 10.21 15.38
CA GLY A 39 -20.08 9.67 16.68
C GLY A 39 -18.56 9.65 16.88
N ARG A 40 -18.12 8.80 17.80
CA ARG A 40 -16.72 8.68 18.22
C ARG A 40 -16.07 7.36 17.79
N ARG A 41 -16.84 6.45 17.19
CA ARG A 41 -16.33 5.17 16.69
C ARG A 41 -16.29 5.21 15.17
N PRO A 42 -15.12 4.97 14.55
CA PRO A 42 -15.06 4.77 13.11
C PRO A 42 -15.88 3.56 12.69
N SER A 43 -16.49 3.63 11.52
CA SER A 43 -17.18 2.49 10.89
C SER A 43 -16.39 2.02 9.69
N PHE A 44 -16.23 0.71 9.56
CA PHE A 44 -15.50 0.06 8.47
C PHE A 44 -16.42 -0.81 7.59
N THR A 45 -17.73 -0.62 7.69
CA THR A 45 -18.72 -1.46 7.00
C THR A 45 -18.63 -1.38 5.48
N ALA A 46 -18.08 -0.29 4.94
CA ALA A 46 -17.88 -0.12 3.50
C ALA A 46 -16.58 -0.75 2.98
N ALA A 47 -15.69 -1.18 3.87
CA ALA A 47 -14.47 -1.86 3.46
C ALA A 47 -14.77 -3.24 2.87
N ALA A 48 -14.00 -3.65 1.87
CA ALA A 48 -14.13 -4.98 1.29
C ALA A 48 -13.90 -6.07 2.33
N ARG A 49 -14.63 -7.15 2.22
CA ARG A 49 -14.44 -8.32 3.08
C ARG A 49 -13.09 -8.99 2.82
N PRO A 50 -12.50 -9.66 3.84
CA PRO A 50 -11.19 -10.30 3.70
C PRO A 50 -11.05 -11.25 2.52
N GLU A 51 -12.08 -12.03 2.22
CA GLU A 51 -12.10 -12.97 1.09
C GLU A 51 -11.99 -12.31 -0.28
N HIS A 52 -12.33 -11.02 -0.38
CA HIS A 52 -12.13 -10.22 -1.59
C HIS A 52 -10.86 -9.37 -1.52
N ALA A 53 -10.56 -8.81 -0.36
CA ALA A 53 -9.44 -7.89 -0.18
C ALA A 53 -8.08 -8.59 -0.24
N ALA A 54 -7.94 -9.76 0.41
CA ALA A 54 -6.66 -10.46 0.46
C ALA A 54 -6.13 -10.84 -0.94
N PRO A 55 -6.94 -11.45 -1.84
CA PRO A 55 -6.48 -11.75 -3.20
C PRO A 55 -6.06 -10.52 -4.00
N LEU A 56 -6.71 -9.37 -3.79
CA LEU A 56 -6.34 -8.12 -4.47
C LEU A 56 -4.99 -7.59 -4.02
N VAL A 57 -4.69 -7.66 -2.73
CA VAL A 57 -3.37 -7.27 -2.20
C VAL A 57 -2.28 -8.20 -2.74
N GLU A 58 -2.53 -9.51 -2.75
CA GLU A 58 -1.61 -10.48 -3.33
C GLU A 58 -1.37 -10.25 -4.83
N GLU A 59 -2.42 -9.90 -5.58
CA GLU A 59 -2.31 -9.58 -7.00
C GLU A 59 -1.43 -8.34 -7.24
N VAL A 60 -1.55 -7.31 -6.43
CA VAL A 60 -0.66 -6.14 -6.52
C VAL A 60 0.79 -6.54 -6.28
N ALA A 61 1.06 -7.35 -5.26
CA ALA A 61 2.40 -7.86 -4.98
C ALA A 61 2.96 -8.67 -6.15
N ALA A 62 2.16 -9.58 -6.70
CA ALA A 62 2.55 -10.43 -7.83
C ALA A 62 2.88 -9.58 -9.07
N ARG A 63 2.06 -8.59 -9.37
CA ARG A 63 2.29 -7.69 -10.52
C ARG A 63 3.50 -6.78 -10.34
N LEU A 64 3.80 -6.34 -9.13
CA LEU A 64 5.03 -5.61 -8.84
C LEU A 64 6.26 -6.52 -9.04
N ARG A 65 6.21 -7.75 -8.54
CA ARG A 65 7.29 -8.72 -8.73
C ARG A 65 7.51 -9.07 -10.21
N ALA A 66 6.44 -9.19 -10.98
CA ALA A 66 6.51 -9.40 -12.42
C ALA A 66 7.20 -8.24 -13.17
N ARG A 67 7.22 -7.05 -12.58
CA ARG A 67 7.96 -5.88 -13.09
C ARG A 67 9.41 -5.84 -12.60
N GLY A 68 9.86 -6.85 -11.87
CA GLY A 68 11.20 -6.92 -11.32
C GLY A 68 11.39 -6.21 -9.97
N THR A 69 10.32 -5.76 -9.33
CA THR A 69 10.38 -5.09 -8.03
C THR A 69 10.48 -6.12 -6.90
N ALA A 70 11.44 -5.95 -5.99
CA ALA A 70 11.46 -6.68 -4.73
C ALA A 70 10.31 -6.22 -3.84
N VAL A 71 9.42 -7.12 -3.45
CA VAL A 71 8.25 -6.82 -2.62
C VAL A 71 8.29 -7.63 -1.34
N ALA A 72 8.31 -6.93 -0.22
CA ALA A 72 8.02 -7.49 1.10
C ALA A 72 6.56 -7.19 1.45
N THR A 73 5.91 -8.10 2.16
CA THR A 73 4.53 -7.95 2.59
C THR A 73 4.40 -8.11 4.10
N GLY A 74 3.33 -7.56 4.68
CA GLY A 74 2.89 -7.94 6.01
C GLY A 74 2.10 -9.23 6.00
N ARG A 75 1.43 -9.52 7.11
CA ARG A 75 0.46 -10.62 7.21
C ARG A 75 -0.94 -10.04 7.18
N PHE A 76 -1.73 -10.40 6.19
CA PHE A 76 -3.09 -9.90 6.02
C PHE A 76 -3.94 -10.17 7.26
N GLY A 77 -4.65 -9.13 7.75
CA GLY A 77 -5.53 -9.21 8.91
C GLY A 77 -4.85 -9.32 10.28
N ALA A 78 -3.52 -9.38 10.33
CA ALA A 78 -2.80 -9.44 11.60
C ALA A 78 -2.68 -8.07 12.27
N THR A 79 -2.68 -8.06 13.60
CA THR A 79 -2.28 -6.88 14.37
C THR A 79 -0.76 -6.76 14.30
N MET A 80 -0.27 -5.66 13.76
CA MET A 80 1.16 -5.45 13.52
C MET A 80 1.62 -4.10 14.04
N VAL A 81 2.89 -4.06 14.45
CA VAL A 81 3.62 -2.81 14.69
C VAL A 81 4.56 -2.58 13.51
N VAL A 82 4.40 -1.45 12.84
CA VAL A 82 5.28 -1.06 11.74
C VAL A 82 6.19 0.05 12.24
N ARG A 83 7.52 -0.20 12.21
CA ARG A 83 8.53 0.81 12.50
C ARG A 83 9.12 1.29 11.20
N SER A 84 9.08 2.58 10.97
CA SER A 84 9.61 3.19 9.75
C SER A 84 10.26 4.52 10.05
N VAL A 85 11.22 4.88 9.20
CA VAL A 85 11.80 6.22 9.18
C VAL A 85 11.42 6.85 7.86
N ALA A 86 10.60 7.91 7.92
CA ALA A 86 10.17 8.62 6.73
C ALA A 86 11.28 9.58 6.30
N ASP A 87 11.85 9.34 5.14
CA ASP A 87 12.85 10.19 4.52
C ASP A 87 12.21 11.06 3.46
N GLY A 88 12.19 12.33 3.74
CA GLY A 88 11.60 13.28 2.82
C GLY A 88 10.71 14.32 3.49
N PRO A 89 9.61 14.02 4.20
CA PRO A 89 8.67 12.93 3.91
C PRO A 89 7.95 13.14 2.57
N PHE A 90 7.53 12.06 1.95
CA PHE A 90 6.76 12.11 0.70
C PHE A 90 5.62 11.08 0.78
N THR A 91 4.40 11.56 1.01
CA THR A 91 3.21 10.72 1.15
C THR A 91 2.16 11.16 0.16
N VAL A 92 1.66 10.22 -0.62
CA VAL A 92 0.62 10.48 -1.62
C VAL A 92 -0.50 9.44 -1.52
N LEU A 93 -1.69 9.84 -1.93
CA LEU A 93 -2.82 8.93 -2.12
C LEU A 93 -2.93 8.59 -3.61
N ILE A 94 -3.18 7.33 -3.91
CA ILE A 94 -3.39 6.85 -5.27
C ILE A 94 -4.70 6.09 -5.32
N ASP A 95 -5.65 6.62 -6.06
CA ASP A 95 -6.92 5.97 -6.36
C ASP A 95 -6.90 5.43 -7.80
N VAL A 96 -7.39 4.24 -7.96
CA VAL A 96 -7.51 3.58 -9.27
C VAL A 96 -8.88 2.95 -9.47
#